data_2af8e8fa25f79b12d730fac21f18d772
#
_entry.id   2af8e8fa25f79b12d730fac21f18d772
#
_cell.length_a   1.000
_cell.length_b   1.000
_cell.length_c   1.000
_cell.angle_alpha   90.00
_cell.angle_beta   90.00
_cell.angle_gamma   90.00
#
_symmetry.space_group_name_H-M   'P 1'
#
loop_
_entity.id
_entity.type
_entity.pdbx_description
1 polymer ?
#
loop_
_entity_poly.entity_id
_entity_poly.type
_entity_poly.pdbx_seq_one_letter_code
_entity_poly.pdbx_strand_id
1 'polypeptide(L)'
;VDEFDHFIDNNNLSEIAYSDKSYEEIKEAFIQAELTPCLKEKLRNYLEVMKKPLAVRSSGLFEDSLSQPFAGVYSTYLIPNNDADMVRRALELEKAIKLVFSSIFTEGSRAYFRAIGSMIEEEKMAVIIQEVVGNEYDGKYYPNISGVAQSYNFYPFSYIKPEDGFAVLALGLGAYVVGGEKTYRFCPRYPRLHLASIQDMMRASQQYFYAIDLKNKAYNLEHDGEDAAIKAYDLKTIEEDGNLTHCASVYDFMNDNITYDFNVMGARIVNFPNILQYDYIPLASTLDTLLDIFSQA
;
A
#
# COMPACT_ATOMS: atom_id res chain seq x y z
N VAL A 1 -16.43 -4.87 -13.71
CA VAL A 1 -17.83 -4.82 -13.27
C VAL A 1 -18.58 -6.03 -13.81
N ASP A 2 -18.66 -6.24 -15.13
CA ASP A 2 -19.39 -7.37 -15.72
C ASP A 2 -18.90 -8.74 -15.24
N GLU A 3 -17.58 -8.89 -15.00
CA GLU A 3 -17.00 -10.14 -14.49
C GLU A 3 -17.43 -10.42 -13.04
N PHE A 4 -17.69 -9.39 -12.22
CA PHE A 4 -18.23 -9.56 -10.88
C PHE A 4 -19.68 -10.08 -10.95
N ASP A 5 -20.54 -9.46 -11.77
CA ASP A 5 -21.92 -9.88 -11.95
C ASP A 5 -21.97 -11.32 -12.50
N HIS A 6 -21.17 -11.64 -13.54
CA HIS A 6 -21.06 -13.01 -14.06
C HIS A 6 -20.59 -14.01 -12.99
N PHE A 7 -19.65 -13.59 -12.10
CA PHE A 7 -19.17 -14.45 -11.02
C PHE A 7 -20.28 -14.75 -10.02
N ILE A 8 -21.06 -13.76 -9.62
CA ILE A 8 -22.22 -13.93 -8.71
C ILE A 8 -23.28 -14.84 -9.35
N ASP A 9 -23.66 -14.56 -10.60
CA ASP A 9 -24.77 -15.24 -11.30
C ASP A 9 -24.41 -16.69 -11.65
N ASN A 10 -23.23 -16.93 -12.25
CA ASN A 10 -22.82 -18.26 -12.69
C ASN A 10 -22.61 -19.24 -11.53
N ASN A 11 -22.32 -18.73 -10.34
CA ASN A 11 -22.13 -19.56 -9.14
C ASN A 11 -23.33 -19.53 -8.18
N ASN A 12 -24.44 -18.87 -8.53
CA ASN A 12 -25.62 -18.71 -7.69
C ASN A 12 -25.31 -18.15 -6.30
N LEU A 13 -24.40 -17.17 -6.23
CA LEU A 13 -23.93 -16.59 -4.97
C LEU A 13 -24.86 -15.53 -4.39
N SER A 14 -25.84 -15.02 -5.15
CA SER A 14 -26.73 -13.94 -4.72
C SER A 14 -27.42 -14.22 -3.40
N GLU A 15 -27.94 -15.45 -3.22
CA GLU A 15 -28.66 -15.82 -2.02
C GLU A 15 -27.79 -15.79 -0.76
N ILE A 16 -26.54 -16.25 -0.85
CA ILE A 16 -25.60 -16.23 0.28
C ILE A 16 -24.98 -14.86 0.49
N ALA A 17 -24.59 -14.16 -0.59
CA ALA A 17 -23.90 -12.88 -0.56
C ALA A 17 -24.74 -11.78 0.11
N TYR A 18 -26.06 -11.74 -0.22
CA TYR A 18 -26.98 -10.71 0.29
C TYR A 18 -27.81 -11.17 1.49
N SER A 19 -27.43 -12.31 2.12
CA SER A 19 -28.06 -12.81 3.34
C SER A 19 -27.45 -12.19 4.61
N ASP A 20 -28.05 -12.51 5.77
CA ASP A 20 -27.51 -12.17 7.09
C ASP A 20 -26.42 -13.14 7.58
N LYS A 21 -25.87 -13.99 6.70
CA LYS A 21 -24.77 -14.89 7.05
C LYS A 21 -23.51 -14.14 7.42
N SER A 22 -22.64 -14.81 8.20
CA SER A 22 -21.36 -14.27 8.59
C SER A 22 -20.45 -14.04 7.37
N TYR A 23 -19.52 -13.09 7.49
CA TYR A 23 -18.54 -12.85 6.44
C TYR A 23 -17.73 -14.11 6.11
N GLU A 24 -17.37 -14.92 7.11
CA GLU A 24 -16.61 -16.15 6.90
C GLU A 24 -17.36 -17.17 6.02
N GLU A 25 -18.67 -17.33 6.22
CA GLU A 25 -19.48 -18.22 5.37
C GLU A 25 -19.56 -17.70 3.92
N ILE A 26 -19.68 -16.39 3.74
CA ILE A 26 -19.70 -15.77 2.41
C ILE A 26 -18.34 -15.89 1.74
N LYS A 27 -17.27 -15.58 2.45
CA LYS A 27 -15.89 -15.70 1.97
C LYS A 27 -15.58 -17.12 1.51
N GLU A 28 -15.98 -18.12 2.28
CA GLU A 28 -15.80 -19.53 1.92
C GLU A 28 -16.55 -19.87 0.62
N ALA A 29 -17.80 -19.44 0.47
CA ALA A 29 -18.57 -19.67 -0.75
C ALA A 29 -17.90 -18.99 -1.97
N PHE A 30 -17.36 -17.78 -1.82
CA PHE A 30 -16.65 -17.07 -2.88
C PHE A 30 -15.36 -17.78 -3.28
N ILE A 31 -14.60 -18.31 -2.32
CA ILE A 31 -13.38 -19.05 -2.58
C ILE A 31 -13.67 -20.36 -3.34
N GLN A 32 -14.74 -21.06 -3.01
CA GLN A 32 -15.15 -22.29 -3.69
C GLN A 32 -15.73 -22.06 -5.08
N ALA A 33 -16.23 -20.86 -5.36
CA ALA A 33 -16.83 -20.50 -6.63
C ALA A 33 -15.77 -20.40 -7.76
N GLU A 34 -16.21 -20.51 -9.01
CA GLU A 34 -15.34 -20.53 -10.18
C GLU A 34 -15.39 -19.22 -10.97
N LEU A 35 -14.23 -18.66 -11.30
CA LEU A 35 -14.13 -17.57 -12.27
C LEU A 35 -14.46 -18.07 -13.67
N THR A 36 -14.93 -17.19 -14.56
CA THR A 36 -15.25 -17.56 -15.94
C THR A 36 -14.02 -18.12 -16.66
N PRO A 37 -14.18 -19.13 -17.56
CA PRO A 37 -13.04 -19.66 -18.31
C PRO A 37 -12.30 -18.59 -19.11
N CYS A 38 -13.04 -17.61 -19.66
CA CYS A 38 -12.48 -16.49 -20.40
C CYS A 38 -11.58 -15.63 -19.50
N LEU A 39 -12.02 -15.33 -18.28
CA LEU A 39 -11.20 -14.55 -17.31
C LEU A 39 -9.96 -15.35 -16.90
N LYS A 40 -10.08 -16.63 -16.59
CA LYS A 40 -8.93 -17.48 -16.24
C LYS A 40 -7.87 -17.52 -17.35
N GLU A 41 -8.27 -17.58 -18.60
CA GLU A 41 -7.36 -17.53 -19.74
C GLU A 41 -6.64 -16.16 -19.81
N LYS A 42 -7.38 -15.06 -19.68
CA LYS A 42 -6.79 -13.71 -19.66
C LYS A 42 -5.78 -13.53 -18.51
N LEU A 43 -6.10 -14.05 -17.31
CA LEU A 43 -5.20 -14.00 -16.16
C LEU A 43 -3.92 -14.81 -16.40
N ARG A 44 -4.00 -15.98 -17.02
CA ARG A 44 -2.82 -16.78 -17.38
C ARG A 44 -1.93 -16.03 -18.37
N ASN A 45 -2.51 -15.48 -19.43
CA ASN A 45 -1.78 -14.69 -20.44
C ASN A 45 -1.10 -13.45 -19.78
N TYR A 46 -1.78 -12.80 -18.85
CA TYR A 46 -1.21 -11.71 -18.05
C TYR A 46 0.01 -12.18 -17.23
N LEU A 47 -0.10 -13.31 -16.54
CA LEU A 47 0.98 -13.87 -15.74
C LEU A 47 2.17 -14.39 -16.57
N GLU A 48 2.01 -14.69 -17.86
CA GLU A 48 3.13 -15.01 -18.75
C GLU A 48 4.11 -13.85 -18.90
N VAL A 49 3.60 -12.63 -18.88
CA VAL A 49 4.37 -11.39 -19.00
C VAL A 49 4.79 -10.85 -17.63
N MET A 50 3.86 -10.82 -16.69
CA MET A 50 4.06 -10.24 -15.37
C MET A 50 4.72 -11.24 -14.41
N LYS A 51 5.96 -10.92 -13.98
CA LYS A 51 6.78 -11.81 -13.13
C LYS A 51 7.07 -11.24 -11.75
N LYS A 52 6.83 -9.94 -11.55
CA LYS A 52 7.03 -9.28 -10.27
C LYS A 52 5.81 -9.45 -9.37
N PRO A 53 5.94 -9.14 -8.07
CA PRO A 53 4.81 -9.12 -7.15
C PRO A 53 3.66 -8.25 -7.65
N LEU A 54 2.45 -8.67 -7.34
CA LEU A 54 1.23 -8.01 -7.79
C LEU A 54 0.43 -7.47 -6.61
N ALA A 55 -0.17 -6.31 -6.79
CA ALA A 55 -1.23 -5.78 -5.97
C ALA A 55 -2.58 -6.09 -6.63
N VAL A 56 -3.45 -6.78 -5.91
CA VAL A 56 -4.82 -7.11 -6.32
C VAL A 56 -5.74 -6.31 -5.42
N ARG A 57 -6.36 -5.28 -5.96
CA ARG A 57 -7.10 -4.29 -5.17
C ARG A 57 -8.48 -4.02 -5.73
N SER A 58 -9.35 -3.58 -4.85
CA SER A 58 -10.69 -3.14 -5.19
C SER A 58 -10.69 -1.87 -6.07
N SER A 59 -11.76 -1.73 -6.82
CA SER A 59 -12.21 -0.50 -7.46
C SER A 59 -13.74 -0.58 -7.51
N GLY A 60 -14.37 -0.27 -6.40
CA GLY A 60 -15.82 -0.29 -6.25
C GLY A 60 -16.46 0.98 -6.79
N LEU A 61 -17.73 0.89 -7.17
CA LEU A 61 -18.48 2.04 -7.67
C LEU A 61 -18.57 3.17 -6.63
N PHE A 62 -18.73 2.82 -5.35
CA PHE A 62 -18.78 3.78 -4.26
C PHE A 62 -17.41 4.27 -3.80
N GLU A 63 -16.34 3.54 -4.11
CA GLU A 63 -14.98 3.89 -3.68
C GLU A 63 -14.52 5.24 -4.23
N ASP A 64 -14.95 5.59 -5.46
CA ASP A 64 -14.63 6.84 -6.13
C ASP A 64 -15.73 7.93 -5.96
N SER A 65 -16.67 7.73 -5.03
CA SER A 65 -17.73 8.70 -4.78
C SER A 65 -17.20 9.96 -4.11
N LEU A 66 -17.40 11.11 -4.74
CA LEU A 66 -17.03 12.42 -4.19
C LEU A 66 -17.81 12.82 -2.94
N SER A 67 -19.02 12.29 -2.78
CA SER A 67 -19.93 12.64 -1.69
C SER A 67 -19.75 11.81 -0.43
N GLN A 68 -19.15 10.62 -0.55
CA GLN A 68 -19.04 9.65 0.53
C GLN A 68 -17.69 8.90 0.39
N PRO A 69 -16.68 9.20 1.22
CA PRO A 69 -15.38 8.57 1.10
C PRO A 69 -15.46 7.09 1.50
N PHE A 70 -15.14 6.20 0.57
CA PHE A 70 -15.12 4.74 0.75
C PHE A 70 -13.70 4.16 0.83
N ALA A 71 -12.70 5.03 0.86
CA ALA A 71 -11.29 4.62 0.85
C ALA A 71 -10.95 3.72 2.04
N GLY A 72 -10.34 2.57 1.77
CA GLY A 72 -9.89 1.61 2.79
C GLY A 72 -11.00 0.73 3.39
N VAL A 73 -12.17 0.68 2.77
CA VAL A 73 -13.28 -0.20 3.21
C VAL A 73 -13.12 -1.60 2.63
N TYR A 74 -12.59 -1.70 1.41
CA TYR A 74 -12.38 -2.96 0.72
C TYR A 74 -10.93 -3.41 0.77
N SER A 75 -10.71 -4.72 0.56
CA SER A 75 -9.42 -5.37 0.73
C SER A 75 -8.47 -5.16 -0.45
N THR A 76 -7.17 -5.12 -0.11
CA THR A 76 -6.06 -5.14 -1.07
C THR A 76 -5.09 -6.26 -0.70
N TYR A 77 -4.82 -7.17 -1.62
CA TYR A 77 -3.88 -8.27 -1.41
C TYR A 77 -2.60 -8.05 -2.20
N LEU A 78 -1.45 -8.17 -1.52
CA LEU A 78 -0.15 -8.23 -2.17
C LEU A 78 0.26 -9.69 -2.30
N ILE A 79 0.54 -10.14 -3.54
CA ILE A 79 0.97 -11.51 -3.82
C ILE A 79 2.39 -11.52 -4.39
N PRO A 80 3.26 -12.44 -3.94
CA PRO A 80 4.65 -12.54 -4.40
C PRO A 80 4.80 -12.85 -5.88
N ASN A 81 3.85 -13.61 -6.45
CA ASN A 81 3.83 -13.97 -7.87
C ASN A 81 5.14 -14.62 -8.37
N ASN A 82 5.89 -15.30 -7.50
CA ASN A 82 7.25 -15.78 -7.75
C ASN A 82 7.38 -17.32 -7.70
N ASP A 83 6.26 -18.06 -7.76
CA ASP A 83 6.32 -19.50 -7.90
C ASP A 83 6.79 -19.89 -9.32
N ALA A 84 7.59 -20.93 -9.44
CA ALA A 84 8.02 -21.47 -10.73
C ALA A 84 6.86 -22.13 -11.49
N ASP A 85 5.87 -22.66 -10.76
CA ASP A 85 4.67 -23.26 -11.34
C ASP A 85 3.63 -22.19 -11.68
N MET A 86 3.39 -22.01 -12.97
CA MET A 86 2.37 -21.10 -13.50
C MET A 86 0.96 -21.41 -12.98
N VAL A 87 0.66 -22.69 -12.73
CA VAL A 87 -0.66 -23.09 -12.23
C VAL A 87 -0.86 -22.55 -10.80
N ARG A 88 0.15 -22.65 -9.96
CA ARG A 88 0.11 -22.10 -8.60
C ARG A 88 -0.04 -20.58 -8.61
N ARG A 89 0.72 -19.88 -9.45
CA ARG A 89 0.59 -18.43 -9.59
C ARG A 89 -0.81 -18.01 -10.04
N ALA A 90 -1.39 -18.75 -11.01
CA ALA A 90 -2.75 -18.49 -11.48
C ALA A 90 -3.80 -18.72 -10.38
N LEU A 91 -3.72 -19.84 -9.65
CA LEU A 91 -4.63 -20.14 -8.55
C LEU A 91 -4.54 -19.11 -7.40
N GLU A 92 -3.35 -18.61 -7.11
CA GLU A 92 -3.15 -17.56 -6.12
C GLU A 92 -3.78 -16.24 -6.54
N LEU A 93 -3.58 -15.82 -7.80
CA LEU A 93 -4.21 -14.62 -8.35
C LEU A 93 -5.73 -14.75 -8.39
N GLU A 94 -6.27 -15.91 -8.82
CA GLU A 94 -7.69 -16.20 -8.80
C GLU A 94 -8.25 -16.10 -7.37
N LYS A 95 -7.53 -16.65 -6.37
CA LYS A 95 -7.92 -16.56 -4.96
C LYS A 95 -7.95 -15.11 -4.47
N ALA A 96 -6.92 -14.32 -4.78
CA ALA A 96 -6.88 -12.91 -4.40
C ALA A 96 -8.06 -12.11 -4.99
N ILE A 97 -8.42 -12.35 -6.25
CA ILE A 97 -9.59 -11.73 -6.90
C ILE A 97 -10.88 -12.07 -6.16
N LYS A 98 -11.10 -13.35 -5.85
CA LYS A 98 -12.28 -13.81 -5.12
C LYS A 98 -12.38 -13.20 -3.72
N LEU A 99 -11.25 -13.06 -3.03
CA LEU A 99 -11.17 -12.40 -1.73
C LEU A 99 -11.51 -10.90 -1.83
N VAL A 100 -11.01 -10.21 -2.87
CA VAL A 100 -11.40 -8.82 -3.14
C VAL A 100 -12.90 -8.72 -3.42
N PHE A 101 -13.47 -9.60 -4.23
CA PHE A 101 -14.91 -9.65 -4.46
C PHE A 101 -15.70 -9.84 -3.15
N SER A 102 -15.25 -10.76 -2.29
CA SER A 102 -15.93 -11.01 -1.01
C SER A 102 -15.84 -9.86 -0.03
N SER A 103 -14.85 -8.96 -0.17
CA SER A 103 -14.61 -7.85 0.78
C SER A 103 -15.76 -6.83 0.85
N ILE A 104 -16.63 -6.79 -0.18
CA ILE A 104 -17.88 -6.02 -0.17
C ILE A 104 -18.73 -6.41 1.03
N PHE A 105 -18.71 -7.69 1.42
CA PHE A 105 -19.62 -8.29 2.41
C PHE A 105 -19.00 -8.36 3.82
N THR A 106 -17.87 -7.72 4.07
CA THR A 106 -17.30 -7.62 5.43
C THR A 106 -18.26 -6.88 6.36
N GLU A 107 -18.15 -7.13 7.66
CA GLU A 107 -18.98 -6.44 8.66
C GLU A 107 -18.79 -4.92 8.60
N GLY A 108 -17.55 -4.46 8.40
CA GLY A 108 -17.23 -3.04 8.25
C GLY A 108 -17.92 -2.43 7.03
N SER A 109 -17.83 -3.08 5.86
CA SER A 109 -18.48 -2.66 4.64
C SER A 109 -20.01 -2.61 4.80
N ARG A 110 -20.62 -3.69 5.32
CA ARG A 110 -22.06 -3.73 5.60
C ARG A 110 -22.52 -2.65 6.58
N ALA A 111 -21.74 -2.38 7.61
CA ALA A 111 -22.04 -1.31 8.57
C ALA A 111 -21.97 0.07 7.89
N TYR A 112 -20.99 0.27 7.00
CA TYR A 112 -20.84 1.50 6.26
C TYR A 112 -22.03 1.73 5.31
N PHE A 113 -22.43 0.74 4.49
CA PHE A 113 -23.63 0.83 3.62
C PHE A 113 -24.88 1.22 4.40
N ARG A 114 -25.10 0.57 5.56
CA ARG A 114 -26.22 0.93 6.45
C ARG A 114 -26.13 2.37 6.95
N ALA A 115 -24.94 2.84 7.27
CA ALA A 115 -24.74 4.20 7.79
C ALA A 115 -25.01 5.29 6.73
N ILE A 116 -24.69 5.02 5.45
CA ILE A 116 -24.94 5.96 4.35
C ILE A 116 -26.35 5.81 3.72
N GLY A 117 -27.09 4.79 4.13
CA GLY A 117 -28.44 4.53 3.59
C GLY A 117 -28.47 3.99 2.17
N SER A 118 -27.36 3.43 1.67
CA SER A 118 -27.26 2.77 0.36
C SER A 118 -27.43 1.25 0.49
N MET A 119 -27.84 0.62 -0.59
CA MET A 119 -28.00 -0.83 -0.64
C MET A 119 -26.71 -1.48 -1.15
N ILE A 120 -26.26 -2.54 -0.47
CA ILE A 120 -25.04 -3.25 -0.85
C ILE A 120 -25.15 -3.90 -2.24
N GLU A 121 -26.37 -4.19 -2.69
CA GLU A 121 -26.71 -4.72 -4.00
C GLU A 121 -26.41 -3.72 -5.14
N GLU A 122 -26.31 -2.43 -4.81
CA GLU A 122 -25.96 -1.37 -5.77
C GLU A 122 -24.45 -1.29 -6.02
N GLU A 123 -23.64 -1.90 -5.14
CA GLU A 123 -22.19 -1.93 -5.31
C GLU A 123 -21.78 -2.83 -6.48
N LYS A 124 -20.85 -2.34 -7.27
CA LYS A 124 -20.25 -3.07 -8.38
C LYS A 124 -18.74 -3.05 -8.23
N MET A 125 -18.17 -4.24 -8.08
CA MET A 125 -16.73 -4.40 -7.85
C MET A 125 -15.99 -4.64 -9.17
N ALA A 126 -15.07 -3.76 -9.49
CA ALA A 126 -13.97 -4.06 -10.39
C ALA A 126 -12.71 -4.41 -9.56
N VAL A 127 -11.78 -5.15 -10.17
CA VAL A 127 -10.50 -5.48 -9.55
C VAL A 127 -9.37 -4.91 -10.39
N ILE A 128 -8.49 -4.17 -9.76
CA ILE A 128 -7.27 -3.66 -10.39
C ILE A 128 -6.12 -4.60 -10.02
N ILE A 129 -5.44 -5.14 -11.04
CA ILE A 129 -4.24 -5.94 -10.88
C ILE A 129 -3.08 -5.14 -11.42
N GLN A 130 -2.11 -4.79 -10.58
CA GLN A 130 -0.98 -3.99 -10.96
C GLN A 130 0.33 -4.53 -10.38
N GLU A 131 1.44 -4.31 -11.09
CA GLU A 131 2.78 -4.64 -10.60
C GLU A 131 3.11 -3.76 -9.39
N VAL A 132 3.61 -4.37 -8.32
CA VAL A 132 4.15 -3.64 -7.17
C VAL A 132 5.48 -3.02 -7.59
N VAL A 133 5.61 -1.71 -7.42
CA VAL A 133 6.88 -1.01 -7.64
C VAL A 133 7.88 -1.41 -6.57
N GLY A 134 9.08 -1.78 -6.97
CA GLY A 134 10.14 -2.19 -6.05
C GLY A 134 11.23 -3.00 -6.72
N ASN A 135 12.18 -3.45 -5.90
CA ASN A 135 13.26 -4.35 -6.29
C ASN A 135 13.39 -5.47 -5.27
N GLU A 136 14.02 -6.56 -5.70
CA GLU A 136 14.35 -7.67 -4.83
C GLU A 136 15.71 -7.47 -4.17
N TYR A 137 15.77 -7.69 -2.85
CA TYR A 137 16.97 -7.64 -2.02
C TYR A 137 16.97 -8.87 -1.09
N ASP A 138 17.78 -9.86 -1.41
CA ASP A 138 17.88 -11.13 -0.67
C ASP A 138 16.50 -11.74 -0.30
N GLY A 139 15.61 -11.85 -1.31
CA GLY A 139 14.28 -12.44 -1.15
C GLY A 139 13.26 -11.56 -0.41
N LYS A 140 13.56 -10.28 -0.21
CA LYS A 140 12.65 -9.23 0.20
C LYS A 140 12.34 -8.36 -1.02
N TYR A 141 11.09 -8.03 -1.26
CA TYR A 141 10.71 -7.16 -2.36
C TYR A 141 10.03 -5.90 -1.83
N TYR A 142 10.62 -4.74 -2.10
CA TYR A 142 10.11 -3.46 -1.63
C TYR A 142 10.60 -2.28 -2.48
N PRO A 143 9.85 -1.16 -2.53
CA PRO A 143 10.33 0.11 -3.06
C PRO A 143 11.26 0.78 -2.06
N ASN A 144 12.26 1.52 -2.53
CA ASN A 144 13.14 2.28 -1.64
C ASN A 144 12.38 3.36 -0.87
N ILE A 145 11.33 3.92 -1.49
CA ILE A 145 10.51 4.99 -0.92
C ILE A 145 9.05 4.77 -1.33
N SER A 146 8.16 4.95 -0.37
CA SER A 146 6.73 5.08 -0.58
C SER A 146 6.21 6.32 0.13
N GLY A 147 5.03 6.80 -0.24
CA GLY A 147 4.49 7.99 0.38
C GLY A 147 3.10 8.36 -0.12
N VAL A 148 2.54 9.39 0.53
CA VAL A 148 1.28 10.02 0.16
C VAL A 148 1.49 11.53 0.13
N ALA A 149 0.90 12.19 -0.85
CA ALA A 149 0.87 13.65 -0.91
C ALA A 149 -0.59 14.14 -0.97
N GLN A 150 -0.85 15.27 -0.30
CA GLN A 150 -2.17 15.91 -0.27
C GLN A 150 -2.04 17.39 -0.63
N SER A 151 -2.93 17.89 -1.47
CA SER A 151 -2.93 19.27 -1.94
C SER A 151 -3.39 20.28 -0.91
N TYR A 152 -3.94 19.84 0.22
CA TYR A 152 -4.35 20.69 1.32
C TYR A 152 -3.80 20.23 2.65
N ASN A 153 -3.16 21.14 3.40
CA ASN A 153 -2.57 20.91 4.71
C ASN A 153 -3.44 21.52 5.81
N PHE A 154 -4.20 20.71 6.53
CA PHE A 154 -5.04 21.17 7.64
C PHE A 154 -4.27 21.67 8.84
N TYR A 155 -2.96 21.35 8.95
CA TYR A 155 -2.09 21.71 10.09
C TYR A 155 -0.77 22.29 9.58
N PRO A 156 -0.82 23.47 8.89
CA PRO A 156 0.39 24.13 8.44
C PRO A 156 1.19 24.69 9.64
N PHE A 157 2.48 24.80 9.46
CA PHE A 157 3.37 25.38 10.47
C PHE A 157 4.34 26.40 9.85
N SER A 158 4.87 27.31 10.68
CA SER A 158 5.73 28.39 10.23
C SER A 158 5.04 29.26 9.18
N TYR A 159 5.66 29.47 8.03
CA TYR A 159 5.12 30.26 6.91
C TYR A 159 4.43 29.41 5.82
N ILE A 160 4.32 28.10 6.01
CA ILE A 160 3.58 27.20 5.12
C ILE A 160 2.09 27.57 5.17
N LYS A 161 1.47 27.63 4.00
CA LYS A 161 0.04 27.85 3.87
C LYS A 161 -0.70 26.51 3.70
N PRO A 162 -2.01 26.44 4.03
CA PRO A 162 -2.81 25.25 3.78
C PRO A 162 -2.73 24.75 2.33
N GLU A 163 -2.73 25.65 1.36
CA GLU A 163 -2.72 25.39 -0.08
C GLU A 163 -1.36 24.86 -0.59
N ASP A 164 -0.28 25.00 0.18
CA ASP A 164 1.03 24.44 -0.16
C ASP A 164 1.06 22.90 -0.04
N GLY A 165 0.02 22.31 0.56
CA GLY A 165 -0.09 20.87 0.73
C GLY A 165 0.97 20.28 1.67
N PHE A 166 1.06 18.98 1.66
CA PHE A 166 2.12 18.23 2.34
C PHE A 166 2.33 16.86 1.72
N ALA A 167 3.46 16.25 2.02
CA ALA A 167 3.74 14.87 1.71
C ALA A 167 4.31 14.12 2.93
N VAL A 168 4.10 12.82 2.98
CA VAL A 168 4.73 11.91 3.92
C VAL A 168 5.50 10.84 3.17
N LEU A 169 6.69 10.49 3.65
CA LEU A 169 7.55 9.47 3.08
C LEU A 169 7.87 8.39 4.12
N ALA A 170 8.03 7.17 3.63
CA ALA A 170 8.53 6.04 4.38
C ALA A 170 9.43 5.15 3.52
N LEU A 171 10.29 4.36 4.15
CA LEU A 171 11.02 3.26 3.52
C LEU A 171 10.11 2.04 3.39
N GLY A 172 10.29 1.27 2.32
CA GLY A 172 9.54 0.04 2.11
C GLY A 172 8.15 0.24 1.52
N LEU A 173 7.28 -0.74 1.71
CA LEU A 173 5.94 -0.76 1.14
C LEU A 173 5.03 0.35 1.70
N GLY A 174 4.13 0.84 0.85
CA GLY A 174 3.12 1.85 1.21
C GLY A 174 2.18 1.46 2.34
N ALA A 175 2.04 0.17 2.65
CA ALA A 175 1.33 -0.34 3.81
C ALA A 175 1.78 0.33 5.12
N TYR A 176 3.07 0.69 5.24
CA TYR A 176 3.60 1.43 6.38
C TYR A 176 2.96 2.82 6.52
N VAL A 177 2.78 3.52 5.42
CA VAL A 177 2.17 4.86 5.39
C VAL A 177 0.68 4.80 5.68
N VAL A 178 -0.03 3.87 5.05
CA VAL A 178 -1.48 3.69 5.20
C VAL A 178 -1.84 3.18 6.60
N GLY A 179 -0.99 2.35 7.21
CA GLY A 179 -1.15 1.85 8.59
C GLY A 179 -1.02 2.92 9.68
N GLY A 180 -0.69 4.16 9.32
CA GLY A 180 -0.57 5.26 10.30
C GLY A 180 0.70 5.24 11.13
N GLU A 181 1.73 4.57 10.64
CA GLU A 181 3.03 4.46 11.29
C GLU A 181 3.84 5.77 11.21
N LYS A 182 5.00 5.81 11.87
CA LYS A 182 5.87 7.00 11.93
C LYS A 182 6.49 7.30 10.56
N THR A 183 5.92 8.25 9.84
CA THR A 183 6.39 8.70 8.52
C THR A 183 7.12 10.03 8.62
N TYR A 184 8.00 10.30 7.66
CA TYR A 184 8.62 11.61 7.54
C TYR A 184 7.71 12.58 6.78
N ARG A 185 7.24 13.64 7.47
CA ARG A 185 6.34 14.65 6.90
C ARG A 185 7.11 15.89 6.48
N PHE A 186 6.81 16.41 5.29
CA PHE A 186 7.39 17.65 4.76
C PHE A 186 6.42 18.39 3.83
N CYS A 187 6.72 19.64 3.53
CA CYS A 187 6.03 20.41 2.50
C CYS A 187 6.87 20.36 1.20
N PRO A 188 6.32 19.87 0.06
CA PRO A 188 7.08 19.78 -1.20
C PRO A 188 7.61 21.13 -1.70
N ARG A 189 6.87 22.21 -1.48
CA ARG A 189 7.31 23.59 -1.81
C ARG A 189 8.48 24.08 -0.94
N TYR A 190 8.59 23.58 0.28
CA TYR A 190 9.63 23.96 1.25
C TYR A 190 10.31 22.71 1.85
N PRO A 191 10.98 21.86 1.04
CA PRO A 191 11.45 20.55 1.49
C PRO A 191 12.54 20.60 2.55
N ARG A 192 13.22 21.75 2.68
CA ARG A 192 14.31 21.97 3.66
C ARG A 192 13.84 22.59 4.97
N LEU A 193 12.53 22.89 5.09
CA LEU A 193 11.99 23.49 6.31
C LEU A 193 11.78 22.43 7.39
N HIS A 194 12.58 22.49 8.43
CA HIS A 194 12.49 21.63 9.60
C HIS A 194 12.38 22.47 10.86
N LEU A 195 11.43 22.14 11.74
CA LEU A 195 11.29 22.76 13.07
C LEU A 195 11.62 21.79 14.20
N ALA A 196 11.76 20.49 13.89
CA ALA A 196 12.01 19.47 14.89
C ALA A 196 13.45 19.53 15.40
N SER A 197 13.64 19.38 16.70
CA SER A 197 14.96 19.13 17.29
C SER A 197 15.50 17.78 16.82
N ILE A 198 16.82 17.57 16.91
CA ILE A 198 17.45 16.28 16.59
C ILE A 198 16.79 15.14 17.41
N GLN A 199 16.51 15.40 18.69
CA GLN A 199 15.87 14.44 19.57
C GLN A 199 14.45 14.08 19.12
N ASP A 200 13.68 15.05 18.66
CA ASP A 200 12.34 14.81 18.13
C ASP A 200 12.38 14.05 16.80
N MET A 201 13.35 14.36 15.91
CA MET A 201 13.58 13.61 14.68
C MET A 201 13.92 12.14 14.97
N MET A 202 14.77 11.88 15.96
CA MET A 202 15.10 10.51 16.37
C MET A 202 13.87 9.75 16.90
N ARG A 203 13.04 10.40 17.74
CA ARG A 203 11.83 9.78 18.29
C ARG A 203 10.76 9.51 17.24
N ALA A 204 10.66 10.40 16.25
CA ALA A 204 9.70 10.30 15.16
C ALA A 204 10.20 9.43 13.99
N SER A 205 11.50 9.07 13.97
CA SER A 205 12.09 8.30 12.90
C SER A 205 11.48 6.90 12.80
N GLN A 206 11.30 6.44 11.56
CA GLN A 206 10.94 5.06 11.22
C GLN A 206 11.97 4.09 11.82
N GLN A 207 11.50 2.97 12.38
CA GLN A 207 12.36 1.97 13.03
C GLN A 207 12.37 0.62 12.29
N TYR A 208 11.35 0.34 11.51
CA TYR A 208 11.18 -0.86 10.71
C TYR A 208 10.46 -0.52 9.41
N PHE A 209 10.47 -1.43 8.45
CA PHE A 209 9.78 -1.26 7.19
C PHE A 209 9.08 -2.55 6.77
N TYR A 210 8.11 -2.44 5.88
CA TYR A 210 7.41 -3.59 5.31
C TYR A 210 7.99 -3.95 3.95
N ALA A 211 8.14 -5.26 3.70
CA ALA A 211 8.50 -5.85 2.42
C ALA A 211 7.65 -7.09 2.14
N ILE A 212 7.47 -7.45 0.87
CA ILE A 212 6.92 -8.74 0.49
C ILE A 212 8.02 -9.79 0.71
N ASP A 213 7.72 -10.83 1.49
CA ASP A 213 8.64 -11.94 1.74
C ASP A 213 8.56 -12.97 0.61
N LEU A 214 9.51 -12.91 -0.32
CA LEU A 214 9.58 -13.83 -1.46
C LEU A 214 10.04 -15.24 -1.08
N LYS A 215 10.63 -15.41 0.11
CA LYS A 215 11.10 -16.71 0.63
C LYS A 215 9.98 -17.50 1.31
N ASN A 216 8.99 -16.82 1.87
CA ASN A 216 7.86 -17.48 2.51
C ASN A 216 6.91 -18.06 1.45
N LYS A 217 6.85 -19.39 1.38
CA LYS A 217 5.92 -20.13 0.50
C LYS A 217 4.71 -20.71 1.24
N ALA A 218 4.63 -20.47 2.55
CA ALA A 218 3.60 -21.03 3.42
C ALA A 218 2.51 -20.04 3.82
N TYR A 219 2.54 -18.80 3.29
CA TYR A 219 1.50 -17.80 3.56
C TYR A 219 0.15 -18.23 2.96
N ASN A 220 -0.93 -17.80 3.58
CA ASN A 220 -2.28 -18.13 3.16
C ASN A 220 -3.17 -16.87 3.18
N LEU A 221 -3.50 -16.35 2.00
CA LEU A 221 -4.33 -15.14 1.84
C LEU A 221 -5.69 -15.25 2.55
N GLU A 222 -6.25 -16.45 2.65
CA GLU A 222 -7.56 -16.70 3.24
C GLU A 222 -7.55 -16.57 4.77
N HIS A 223 -6.49 -17.07 5.41
CA HIS A 223 -6.36 -17.10 6.87
C HIS A 223 -5.55 -15.94 7.43
N ASP A 224 -4.48 -15.56 6.72
CA ASP A 224 -3.55 -14.54 7.19
C ASP A 224 -3.97 -13.12 6.74
N GLY A 225 -4.99 -13.03 5.83
CA GLY A 225 -5.55 -11.77 5.38
C GLY A 225 -4.68 -11.00 4.40
N GLU A 226 -4.86 -9.68 4.38
CA GLU A 226 -4.20 -8.77 3.43
C GLU A 226 -2.68 -8.72 3.60
N ASP A 227 -2.19 -8.91 4.82
CA ASP A 227 -0.78 -8.87 5.17
C ASP A 227 -0.05 -10.21 5.01
N ALA A 228 -0.72 -11.25 4.51
CA ALA A 228 -0.23 -12.62 4.41
C ALA A 228 1.19 -12.76 3.81
N ALA A 229 1.49 -11.99 2.78
CA ALA A 229 2.79 -11.99 2.11
C ALA A 229 3.73 -10.87 2.59
N ILE A 230 3.30 -10.03 3.54
CA ILE A 230 4.05 -8.89 4.04
C ILE A 230 4.77 -9.27 5.33
N LYS A 231 5.98 -8.76 5.49
CA LYS A 231 6.75 -8.92 6.73
C LYS A 231 7.43 -7.63 7.12
N ALA A 232 7.46 -7.35 8.44
CA ALA A 232 8.22 -6.26 9.01
C ALA A 232 9.69 -6.66 9.18
N TYR A 233 10.58 -5.75 8.77
CA TYR A 233 12.04 -5.88 8.92
C TYR A 233 12.59 -4.63 9.60
N ASP A 234 13.62 -4.78 10.43
CA ASP A 234 14.29 -3.65 11.07
C ASP A 234 15.15 -2.85 10.07
N LEU A 235 15.54 -1.63 10.45
CA LEU A 235 16.36 -0.76 9.60
C LEU A 235 17.76 -1.32 9.33
N LYS A 236 18.28 -2.20 10.21
CA LYS A 236 19.57 -2.85 9.98
C LYS A 236 19.53 -3.71 8.73
N THR A 237 18.41 -4.37 8.47
CA THR A 237 18.21 -5.18 7.27
C THR A 237 18.33 -4.33 5.99
N ILE A 238 17.72 -3.11 5.98
CA ILE A 238 17.80 -2.23 4.81
C ILE A 238 19.20 -1.59 4.67
N GLU A 239 19.92 -1.42 5.79
CA GLU A 239 21.32 -1.00 5.79
C GLU A 239 22.22 -2.09 5.18
N GLU A 240 22.01 -3.35 5.51
CA GLU A 240 22.68 -4.51 4.93
C GLU A 240 22.40 -4.68 3.43
N ASP A 241 21.18 -4.35 2.99
CA ASP A 241 20.78 -4.27 1.57
C ASP A 241 21.44 -3.09 0.82
N GLY A 242 22.13 -2.17 1.52
CA GLY A 242 22.80 -1.00 0.94
C GLY A 242 21.88 0.18 0.62
N ASN A 243 20.61 0.14 1.02
CA ASN A 243 19.60 1.15 0.63
C ASN A 243 19.39 2.24 1.68
N LEU A 244 19.78 2.04 2.94
CA LEU A 244 19.52 3.00 4.01
C LEU A 244 20.31 4.30 3.83
N THR A 245 21.52 4.26 3.30
CA THR A 245 22.40 5.41 3.09
C THR A 245 21.79 6.50 2.20
N HIS A 246 20.84 6.14 1.33
CA HIS A 246 20.16 7.10 0.46
C HIS A 246 19.01 7.82 1.13
N CYS A 247 18.50 7.27 2.24
CA CYS A 247 17.24 7.70 2.85
C CYS A 247 17.38 8.15 4.30
N ALA A 248 18.55 7.97 4.91
CA ALA A 248 18.78 8.28 6.31
C ALA A 248 20.05 9.09 6.54
N SER A 249 20.15 9.66 7.73
CA SER A 249 21.34 10.24 8.32
C SER A 249 21.69 9.51 9.62
N VAL A 250 22.85 9.82 10.18
CA VAL A 250 23.35 9.24 11.44
C VAL A 250 23.45 10.36 12.48
N TYR A 251 22.84 10.16 13.64
CA TYR A 251 23.12 11.00 14.78
C TYR A 251 24.37 10.50 15.50
N ASP A 252 25.44 11.28 15.41
CA ASP A 252 26.71 11.01 16.05
C ASP A 252 26.62 11.36 17.54
N PHE A 253 26.63 10.35 18.40
CA PHE A 253 26.55 10.52 19.85
C PHE A 253 27.78 11.19 20.45
N MET A 254 28.95 11.12 19.76
CA MET A 254 30.20 11.68 20.29
C MET A 254 30.31 13.18 20.02
N ASN A 255 29.82 13.63 18.88
CA ASN A 255 29.92 15.01 18.44
C ASN A 255 28.60 15.80 18.57
N ASP A 256 27.51 15.14 19.05
CA ASP A 256 26.17 15.72 19.18
C ASP A 256 25.68 16.42 17.90
N ASN A 257 25.86 15.76 16.75
CA ASN A 257 25.45 16.30 15.45
C ASN A 257 24.89 15.22 14.52
N ILE A 258 24.27 15.66 13.44
CA ILE A 258 23.84 14.78 12.34
C ILE A 258 24.95 14.74 11.28
N THR A 259 25.35 13.52 10.89
CA THR A 259 26.30 13.23 9.83
C THR A 259 25.68 12.29 8.79
N TYR A 260 26.28 12.21 7.62
CA TYR A 260 25.93 11.28 6.54
C TYR A 260 26.97 10.16 6.40
N ASP A 261 27.94 10.09 7.30
CA ASP A 261 28.93 9.02 7.36
C ASP A 261 28.36 7.84 8.17
N PHE A 262 27.99 6.79 7.49
CA PHE A 262 27.42 5.56 8.07
C PHE A 262 28.47 4.70 8.82
N ASN A 263 29.77 5.02 8.72
CA ASN A 263 30.80 4.38 9.53
C ASN A 263 30.85 4.93 10.96
N VAL A 264 30.19 6.05 11.22
CA VAL A 264 30.09 6.62 12.56
C VAL A 264 29.11 5.82 13.41
N MET A 265 29.50 5.55 14.66
CA MET A 265 28.62 4.90 15.63
C MET A 265 27.52 5.88 16.07
N GLY A 266 26.30 5.62 15.71
CA GLY A 266 25.18 6.51 16.02
C GLY A 266 23.82 5.94 15.67
N ALA A 267 22.77 6.67 16.02
CA ALA A 267 21.40 6.31 15.68
C ALA A 267 21.09 6.66 14.21
N ARG A 268 20.44 5.77 13.51
CA ARG A 268 19.95 5.99 12.14
C ARG A 268 18.65 6.80 12.21
N ILE A 269 18.57 7.89 11.45
CA ILE A 269 17.39 8.76 11.35
C ILE A 269 16.92 8.76 9.90
N VAL A 270 15.74 8.23 9.65
CA VAL A 270 15.11 8.24 8.33
C VAL A 270 14.50 9.62 8.09
N ASN A 271 15.20 10.45 7.34
CA ASN A 271 14.85 11.84 7.06
C ASN A 271 15.08 12.27 5.60
N PHE A 272 15.38 11.30 4.72
CA PHE A 272 15.51 11.46 3.26
C PHE A 272 16.41 12.62 2.81
N PRO A 273 17.62 12.80 3.37
CA PRO A 273 18.44 13.99 3.13
C PRO A 273 18.89 14.10 1.66
N ASN A 274 19.24 12.99 1.02
CA ASN A 274 19.69 12.98 -0.37
C ASN A 274 18.60 13.47 -1.34
N ILE A 275 17.33 13.30 -0.97
CA ILE A 275 16.17 13.71 -1.78
C ILE A 275 15.76 15.13 -1.42
N LEU A 276 15.61 15.44 -0.13
CA LEU A 276 15.00 16.69 0.32
C LEU A 276 16.00 17.83 0.46
N GLN A 277 17.29 17.54 0.76
CA GLN A 277 18.32 18.56 0.92
C GLN A 277 19.21 18.70 -0.32
N TYR A 278 19.57 17.58 -0.94
CA TYR A 278 20.54 17.53 -2.04
C TYR A 278 19.88 17.34 -3.42
N ASP A 279 18.56 17.14 -3.46
CA ASP A 279 17.77 17.00 -4.69
C ASP A 279 18.32 15.94 -5.66
N TYR A 280 18.82 14.82 -5.10
CA TYR A 280 19.42 13.73 -5.88
C TYR A 280 18.43 13.15 -6.89
N ILE A 281 17.16 13.11 -6.53
CA ILE A 281 16.02 12.92 -7.44
C ILE A 281 15.03 14.08 -7.22
N PRO A 282 14.42 14.65 -8.25
CA PRO A 282 13.56 15.83 -8.15
C PRO A 282 12.15 15.50 -7.59
N LEU A 283 12.11 14.75 -6.48
CA LEU A 283 10.85 14.31 -5.89
C LEU A 283 10.03 15.48 -5.34
N ALA A 284 10.69 16.39 -4.61
CA ALA A 284 9.99 17.53 -4.00
C ALA A 284 9.35 18.44 -5.05
N SER A 285 10.10 18.83 -6.07
CA SER A 285 9.60 19.67 -7.17
C SER A 285 8.54 18.98 -8.02
N THR A 286 8.67 17.66 -8.22
CA THR A 286 7.66 16.86 -8.92
C THR A 286 6.36 16.82 -8.12
N LEU A 287 6.43 16.59 -6.80
CA LEU A 287 5.26 16.60 -5.93
C LEU A 287 4.61 17.99 -5.84
N ASP A 288 5.40 19.07 -5.73
CA ASP A 288 4.87 20.43 -5.71
C ASP A 288 4.07 20.72 -6.99
N THR A 289 4.62 20.37 -8.16
CA THR A 289 3.92 20.50 -9.45
C THR A 289 2.62 19.68 -9.50
N LEU A 290 2.64 18.43 -9.03
CA LEU A 290 1.45 17.57 -9.00
C LEU A 290 0.38 18.12 -8.06
N LEU A 291 0.77 18.61 -6.88
CA LEU A 291 -0.16 19.20 -5.92
C LEU A 291 -0.81 20.48 -6.46
N ASP A 292 -0.06 21.31 -7.19
CA ASP A 292 -0.60 22.49 -7.88
C ASP A 292 -1.64 22.08 -8.95
N ILE A 293 -1.41 21.00 -9.69
CA ILE A 293 -2.38 20.47 -10.67
C ILE A 293 -3.65 19.99 -9.97
N PHE A 294 -3.49 19.18 -8.91
CA PHE A 294 -4.65 18.66 -8.17
C PHE A 294 -5.45 19.73 -7.41
N SER A 295 -4.85 20.85 -7.06
CA SER A 295 -5.55 21.95 -6.42
C SER A 295 -6.44 22.74 -7.39
N GLN A 296 -6.27 22.57 -8.71
CA GLN A 296 -7.02 23.21 -9.77
C GLN A 296 -8.18 22.34 -10.30
N ALA A 297 -8.19 21.06 -9.97
CA ALA A 297 -9.22 20.09 -10.36
C ALA A 297 -10.38 20.07 -9.34
#